data_29b1e4c2be87e727b70fe262af901dcc
#
_entry.id   29b1e4c2be87e727b70fe262af901dcc
#
_cell.length_a   1.000
_cell.length_b   1.000
_cell.length_c   1.000
_cell.angle_alpha   90.00
_cell.angle_beta   90.00
_cell.angle_gamma   90.00
#
_symmetry.space_group_name_H-M   'P 1'
#
loop_
_entity.id
_entity.type
_entity.pdbx_description
1 polymer ?
#
loop_
_entity_poly.entity_id
_entity_poly.type
_entity_poly.pdbx_seq_one_letter_code
_entity_poly.pdbx_strand_id
1 'polypeptide(L)'
;MDKLKVLHLFSSYTIGGAEKQTLLTAINLNNLSDKFEPIVAAPKKSFLYKQAQLKGVKVVDFICRGTFTPTGVIRLINIIRKENIRILHVHQGKLFWTALLMKLFFNVKVILHRRQDTRHKWYAKWHYKMADKTLTVSQAVRNNLLKYEKVPEKKVQVLYNSFDFDKFINDEDCSDIIKEYSLKNKFVIGTVAAIVSLEGKGQQYLIEAISRLRNKYPNIAGLIVGDGAGKVLQQEYAKKLGVDDIIKFTGYQSNVSKYLKVMNIFCLLSCGTEGFGNVNLEAQFKKIPVITTNVGGNPETIIDGKTGILIEPRNTDKLISAIEKIISNKDFATQMAICGNKFVKENFSKQKFVDNITKIYESILNV
;
A
#
# COMPACT_ATOMS: atom_id res chain seq x y z
N MET A 1 12.26 4.73 -31.99
CA MET A 1 11.28 5.79 -31.67
C MET A 1 11.58 6.33 -30.28
N ASP A 2 11.51 7.65 -30.09
CA ASP A 2 11.69 8.22 -28.76
C ASP A 2 10.56 7.77 -27.82
N LYS A 3 10.91 7.44 -26.56
CA LYS A 3 9.92 7.05 -25.56
C LYS A 3 8.93 8.18 -25.27
N LEU A 4 7.66 7.84 -25.11
CA LEU A 4 6.61 8.81 -24.73
C LEU A 4 6.75 9.19 -23.26
N LYS A 5 6.78 10.48 -22.96
CA LYS A 5 7.06 10.96 -21.60
C LYS A 5 5.81 11.06 -20.75
N VAL A 6 5.89 10.45 -19.56
CA VAL A 6 4.84 10.41 -18.54
C VAL A 6 5.31 11.17 -17.31
N LEU A 7 4.59 12.24 -16.93
CA LEU A 7 4.88 13.00 -15.73
C LEU A 7 4.07 12.46 -14.54
N HIS A 8 4.76 11.82 -13.59
CA HIS A 8 4.19 11.43 -12.32
C HIS A 8 4.16 12.62 -11.36
N LEU A 9 2.97 13.17 -11.14
CA LEU A 9 2.78 14.44 -10.43
C LEU A 9 2.48 14.21 -8.95
N PHE A 10 3.35 14.75 -8.09
CA PHE A 10 3.27 14.67 -6.64
C PHE A 10 3.72 15.97 -5.99
N SER A 11 3.13 16.39 -4.87
CA SER A 11 3.52 17.61 -4.17
C SER A 11 3.34 17.45 -2.65
N SER A 12 4.16 16.57 -2.04
CA SER A 12 4.21 16.33 -0.60
C SER A 12 5.65 16.08 -0.15
N TYR A 13 5.91 16.40 1.12
CA TYR A 13 7.17 16.09 1.81
C TYR A 13 7.08 14.84 2.67
N THR A 14 5.88 14.30 2.86
CA THR A 14 5.62 13.14 3.71
C THR A 14 6.19 11.85 3.11
N ILE A 15 6.31 10.83 3.93
CA ILE A 15 6.69 9.47 3.50
C ILE A 15 5.53 8.55 3.88
N GLY A 16 4.86 8.01 2.86
CA GLY A 16 3.75 7.08 3.06
C GLY A 16 3.68 6.03 1.96
N GLY A 17 2.64 5.21 2.00
CA GLY A 17 2.43 4.17 1.00
C GLY A 17 2.24 4.70 -0.42
N ALA A 18 1.60 5.86 -0.57
CA ALA A 18 1.37 6.48 -1.87
C ALA A 18 2.69 6.94 -2.52
N GLU A 19 3.58 7.57 -1.74
CA GLU A 19 4.91 8.00 -2.18
C GLU A 19 5.77 6.82 -2.60
N LYS A 20 5.83 5.78 -1.77
CA LYS A 20 6.58 4.54 -2.04
C LYS A 20 6.07 3.86 -3.32
N GLN A 21 4.76 3.79 -3.53
CA GLN A 21 4.17 3.18 -4.73
C GLN A 21 4.35 4.06 -6.00
N THR A 22 4.33 5.39 -5.86
CA THR A 22 4.65 6.29 -6.98
C THR A 22 6.09 6.14 -7.41
N LEU A 23 7.01 6.07 -6.45
CA LEU A 23 8.43 5.81 -6.70
C LEU A 23 8.63 4.47 -7.42
N LEU A 24 8.01 3.40 -6.90
CA LEU A 24 8.12 2.07 -7.49
C LEU A 24 7.53 2.01 -8.90
N THR A 25 6.42 2.71 -9.15
CA THR A 25 5.84 2.87 -10.49
C THR A 25 6.83 3.50 -11.45
N ALA A 26 7.46 4.60 -11.05
CA ALA A 26 8.42 5.31 -11.89
C ALA A 26 9.70 4.48 -12.15
N ILE A 27 10.24 3.82 -11.11
CA ILE A 27 11.42 2.94 -11.25
C ILE A 27 11.11 1.77 -12.20
N ASN A 28 9.97 1.11 -12.03
CA ASN A 28 9.61 -0.04 -12.85
C ASN A 28 9.40 0.36 -14.32
N LEU A 29 8.73 1.49 -14.58
CA LEU A 29 8.58 2.01 -15.94
C LEU A 29 9.94 2.38 -16.55
N ASN A 30 10.82 3.03 -15.79
CA ASN A 30 12.15 3.42 -16.27
C ASN A 30 12.99 2.21 -16.70
N ASN A 31 12.92 1.13 -15.93
CA ASN A 31 13.78 -0.04 -16.13
C ASN A 31 13.20 -1.09 -17.08
N LEU A 32 11.86 -1.17 -17.19
CA LEU A 32 11.18 -2.28 -17.86
C LEU A 32 10.30 -1.83 -19.04
N SER A 33 10.09 -0.54 -19.27
CA SER A 33 9.29 -0.05 -20.39
C SER A 33 10.16 0.43 -21.53
N ASP A 34 9.92 -0.08 -22.73
CA ASP A 34 10.56 0.40 -23.96
C ASP A 34 9.82 1.57 -24.61
N LYS A 35 8.56 1.79 -24.24
CA LYS A 35 7.65 2.75 -24.84
C LYS A 35 7.51 4.06 -24.06
N PHE A 36 7.64 4.00 -22.73
CA PHE A 36 7.37 5.13 -21.84
C PHE A 36 8.58 5.51 -20.99
N GLU A 37 8.86 6.81 -20.93
CA GLU A 37 9.88 7.42 -20.06
C GLU A 37 9.16 8.13 -18.89
N PRO A 38 9.32 7.66 -17.65
CA PRO A 38 8.76 8.32 -16.49
C PRO A 38 9.58 9.51 -16.05
N ILE A 39 8.92 10.62 -15.73
CA ILE A 39 9.52 11.79 -15.08
C ILE A 39 8.77 12.02 -13.77
N VAL A 40 9.47 12.18 -12.66
CA VAL A 40 8.86 12.46 -11.36
C VAL A 40 8.91 13.95 -11.07
N ALA A 41 7.74 14.57 -10.98
CA ALA A 41 7.57 15.96 -10.53
C ALA A 41 7.23 15.98 -9.05
N ALA A 42 8.16 16.42 -8.22
CA ALA A 42 8.01 16.47 -6.76
C ALA A 42 8.89 17.58 -6.15
N PRO A 43 8.61 18.03 -4.90
CA PRO A 43 9.45 19.00 -4.23
C PRO A 43 10.88 18.49 -4.06
N LYS A 44 11.89 19.28 -4.43
CA LYS A 44 13.33 18.90 -4.44
C LYS A 44 13.84 18.32 -3.12
N LYS A 45 13.28 18.75 -1.97
CA LYS A 45 13.64 18.25 -0.64
C LYS A 45 12.82 17.02 -0.19
N SER A 46 11.83 16.56 -1.00
CA SER A 46 10.99 15.44 -0.64
C SER A 46 11.72 14.09 -0.73
N PHE A 47 11.24 13.10 0.02
CA PHE A 47 11.69 11.72 -0.09
C PHE A 47 11.56 11.19 -1.53
N LEU A 48 10.41 11.41 -2.16
CA LEU A 48 10.14 10.93 -3.52
C LEU A 48 11.14 11.45 -4.54
N TYR A 49 11.44 12.78 -4.51
CA TYR A 49 12.42 13.38 -5.41
C TYR A 49 13.81 12.76 -5.25
N LYS A 50 14.31 12.73 -4.00
CA LYS A 50 15.66 12.23 -3.69
C LYS A 50 15.82 10.76 -4.07
N GLN A 51 14.84 9.92 -3.73
CA GLN A 51 14.91 8.49 -4.03
C GLN A 51 14.75 8.19 -5.53
N ALA A 52 13.88 8.91 -6.25
CA ALA A 52 13.76 8.77 -7.70
C ALA A 52 15.07 9.13 -8.40
N GLN A 53 15.72 10.23 -8.00
CA GLN A 53 17.03 10.66 -8.53
C GLN A 53 18.11 9.60 -8.27
N LEU A 54 18.20 9.08 -7.05
CA LEU A 54 19.17 8.02 -6.69
C LEU A 54 18.96 6.72 -7.48
N LYS A 55 17.75 6.46 -7.93
CA LYS A 55 17.39 5.27 -8.73
C LYS A 55 17.44 5.53 -10.25
N GLY A 56 18.03 6.65 -10.69
CA GLY A 56 18.20 6.96 -12.10
C GLY A 56 16.94 7.41 -12.84
N VAL A 57 15.84 7.70 -12.11
CA VAL A 57 14.63 8.24 -12.72
C VAL A 57 14.78 9.76 -12.86
N LYS A 58 14.43 10.31 -14.01
CA LYS A 58 14.43 11.74 -14.25
C LYS A 58 13.49 12.47 -13.30
N VAL A 59 13.97 13.52 -12.65
CA VAL A 59 13.21 14.30 -11.66
C VAL A 59 13.15 15.78 -12.06
N VAL A 60 12.03 16.42 -11.72
CA VAL A 60 11.84 17.87 -11.88
C VAL A 60 11.29 18.47 -10.59
N ASP A 61 11.77 19.64 -10.19
CA ASP A 61 11.28 20.32 -8.99
C ASP A 61 9.87 20.88 -9.23
N PHE A 62 8.92 20.39 -8.45
CA PHE A 62 7.54 20.82 -8.53
C PHE A 62 6.92 20.99 -7.14
N ILE A 63 6.43 22.20 -6.88
CA ILE A 63 5.73 22.55 -5.63
C ILE A 63 4.39 23.19 -5.98
N CYS A 64 3.31 22.62 -5.44
CA CYS A 64 1.98 23.19 -5.46
C CYS A 64 1.38 23.10 -4.06
N ARG A 65 1.23 24.23 -3.38
CA ARG A 65 0.80 24.29 -1.97
C ARG A 65 -0.71 24.11 -1.77
N GLY A 66 -1.49 24.20 -2.82
CA GLY A 66 -2.95 24.06 -2.78
C GLY A 66 -3.51 23.51 -4.08
N THR A 67 -4.83 23.53 -4.18
CA THR A 67 -5.54 23.02 -5.38
C THR A 67 -5.28 23.87 -6.63
N PHE A 68 -5.11 25.18 -6.41
CA PHE A 68 -4.83 26.17 -7.45
C PHE A 68 -3.83 27.19 -6.91
N THR A 69 -2.56 27.07 -7.28
CA THR A 69 -1.58 28.13 -7.03
C THR A 69 -1.03 28.61 -8.37
N PRO A 70 -1.06 29.92 -8.67
CA PRO A 70 -0.55 30.46 -9.94
C PRO A 70 0.88 30.00 -10.23
N THR A 71 1.74 30.00 -9.22
CA THR A 71 3.12 29.52 -9.35
C THR A 71 3.21 28.02 -9.67
N GLY A 72 2.32 27.19 -9.12
CA GLY A 72 2.24 25.76 -9.44
C GLY A 72 1.75 25.51 -10.87
N VAL A 73 0.77 26.29 -11.33
CA VAL A 73 0.26 26.25 -12.71
C VAL A 73 1.35 26.62 -13.69
N ILE A 74 2.04 27.76 -13.51
CA ILE A 74 3.12 28.22 -14.38
C ILE A 74 4.27 27.21 -14.44
N ARG A 75 4.66 26.65 -13.29
CA ARG A 75 5.70 25.61 -13.25
C ARG A 75 5.28 24.36 -14.04
N LEU A 76 4.04 23.90 -13.90
CA LEU A 76 3.55 22.74 -14.63
C LEU A 76 3.51 22.99 -16.13
N ILE A 77 3.09 24.19 -16.58
CA ILE A 77 3.15 24.61 -17.99
C ILE A 77 4.58 24.52 -18.54
N ASN A 78 5.54 25.08 -17.81
CA ASN A 78 6.94 25.07 -18.23
C ASN A 78 7.52 23.65 -18.31
N ILE A 79 7.18 22.78 -17.35
CA ILE A 79 7.60 21.37 -17.36
C ILE A 79 6.99 20.65 -18.57
N ILE A 80 5.70 20.82 -18.84
CA ILE A 80 5.01 20.16 -19.97
C ILE A 80 5.68 20.55 -21.29
N ARG A 81 5.95 21.85 -21.51
CA ARG A 81 6.59 22.35 -22.74
C ARG A 81 8.02 21.86 -22.88
N LYS A 82 8.84 22.05 -21.83
CA LYS A 82 10.27 21.71 -21.86
C LYS A 82 10.49 20.21 -22.07
N GLU A 83 9.68 19.39 -21.41
CA GLU A 83 9.85 17.93 -21.43
C GLU A 83 9.02 17.24 -22.51
N ASN A 84 8.15 17.95 -23.24
CA ASN A 84 7.22 17.38 -24.22
C ASN A 84 6.35 16.25 -23.60
N ILE A 85 5.69 16.55 -22.48
CA ILE A 85 4.89 15.59 -21.73
C ILE A 85 3.64 15.20 -22.53
N ARG A 86 3.34 13.90 -22.60
CA ARG A 86 2.13 13.36 -23.25
C ARG A 86 1.08 12.88 -22.26
N ILE A 87 1.49 12.42 -21.06
CA ILE A 87 0.60 11.93 -20.00
C ILE A 87 0.94 12.62 -18.67
N LEU A 88 -0.07 13.14 -17.99
CA LEU A 88 -0.01 13.57 -16.61
C LEU A 88 -0.63 12.48 -15.74
N HIS A 89 0.18 11.74 -15.00
CA HIS A 89 -0.28 10.72 -14.04
C HIS A 89 -0.25 11.31 -12.64
N VAL A 90 -1.41 11.62 -12.10
CA VAL A 90 -1.59 12.40 -10.87
C VAL A 90 -1.92 11.50 -9.69
N HIS A 91 -1.13 11.55 -8.64
CA HIS A 91 -1.23 10.67 -7.48
C HIS A 91 -1.84 11.32 -6.23
N GLN A 92 -2.10 12.63 -6.25
CA GLN A 92 -2.66 13.37 -5.11
C GLN A 92 -3.89 14.18 -5.49
N GLY A 93 -4.97 14.05 -4.71
CA GLY A 93 -6.24 14.71 -4.98
C GLY A 93 -6.16 16.23 -5.08
N LYS A 94 -5.29 16.88 -4.30
CA LYS A 94 -5.10 18.35 -4.36
C LYS A 94 -4.56 18.85 -5.70
N LEU A 95 -3.95 17.97 -6.52
CA LEU A 95 -3.36 18.32 -7.81
C LEU A 95 -4.31 18.04 -8.99
N PHE A 96 -5.45 17.42 -8.75
CA PHE A 96 -6.37 17.00 -9.82
C PHE A 96 -6.82 18.18 -10.68
N TRP A 97 -7.30 19.28 -10.08
CA TRP A 97 -7.72 20.43 -10.83
C TRP A 97 -6.60 21.10 -11.61
N THR A 98 -5.41 21.24 -10.99
CA THR A 98 -4.23 21.79 -11.67
C THR A 98 -3.86 20.98 -12.91
N ALA A 99 -3.90 19.64 -12.81
CA ALA A 99 -3.60 18.77 -13.93
C ALA A 99 -4.70 18.82 -15.02
N LEU A 100 -5.98 18.86 -14.63
CA LEU A 100 -7.09 18.94 -15.57
C LEU A 100 -7.10 20.26 -16.34
N LEU A 101 -6.68 21.37 -15.72
CA LEU A 101 -6.52 22.65 -16.39
C LEU A 101 -5.55 22.55 -17.57
N MET A 102 -4.52 21.72 -17.48
CA MET A 102 -3.52 21.56 -18.56
C MET A 102 -4.13 21.00 -19.85
N LYS A 103 -5.23 20.27 -19.78
CA LYS A 103 -5.94 19.78 -20.97
C LYS A 103 -6.51 20.91 -21.84
N LEU A 104 -6.75 22.08 -21.27
CA LEU A 104 -7.26 23.24 -22.01
C LEU A 104 -6.17 23.90 -22.88
N PHE A 105 -4.91 23.75 -22.50
CA PHE A 105 -3.78 24.43 -23.13
C PHE A 105 -2.84 23.52 -23.87
N PHE A 106 -2.90 22.20 -23.59
CA PHE A 106 -1.97 21.22 -24.14
C PHE A 106 -2.70 19.93 -24.55
N ASN A 107 -2.16 19.28 -25.58
CA ASN A 107 -2.61 17.95 -25.97
C ASN A 107 -2.02 16.88 -25.05
N VAL A 108 -2.36 16.96 -23.76
CA VAL A 108 -1.94 15.99 -22.74
C VAL A 108 -3.12 15.14 -22.26
N LYS A 109 -2.86 13.89 -21.99
CA LYS A 109 -3.82 12.99 -21.34
C LYS A 109 -3.64 13.03 -19.84
N VAL A 110 -4.74 13.04 -19.10
CA VAL A 110 -4.73 13.12 -17.63
C VAL A 110 -5.27 11.85 -17.02
N ILE A 111 -4.45 11.18 -16.23
CA ILE A 111 -4.80 10.01 -15.42
C ILE A 111 -4.82 10.42 -13.96
N LEU A 112 -5.90 10.12 -13.27
CA LEU A 112 -6.02 10.30 -11.83
C LEU A 112 -5.88 8.95 -11.13
N HIS A 113 -4.96 8.84 -10.15
CA HIS A 113 -4.75 7.59 -9.42
C HIS A 113 -5.31 7.68 -7.99
N ARG A 114 -6.37 6.92 -7.74
CA ARG A 114 -7.04 6.81 -6.45
C ARG A 114 -6.45 5.67 -5.63
N ARG A 115 -5.78 6.00 -4.52
CA ARG A 115 -5.08 5.02 -3.65
C ARG A 115 -5.75 4.79 -2.30
N GLN A 116 -6.76 5.59 -1.97
CA GLN A 116 -7.44 5.53 -0.68
C GLN A 116 -8.91 5.18 -0.85
N ASP A 117 -9.40 4.36 0.04
CA ASP A 117 -10.82 4.00 0.14
C ASP A 117 -11.54 4.98 1.09
N THR A 118 -11.54 6.27 0.74
CA THR A 118 -12.22 7.32 1.50
C THR A 118 -13.25 7.99 0.60
N ARG A 119 -14.39 8.40 1.17
CA ARG A 119 -15.37 9.19 0.42
C ARG A 119 -14.85 10.60 0.21
N HIS A 120 -15.00 11.13 -0.98
CA HIS A 120 -14.69 12.52 -1.28
C HIS A 120 -15.91 13.41 -1.15
N LYS A 121 -15.67 14.72 -1.04
CA LYS A 121 -16.73 15.74 -1.10
C LYS A 121 -17.43 15.68 -2.46
N TRP A 122 -18.69 16.05 -2.50
CA TRP A 122 -19.58 15.93 -3.69
C TRP A 122 -19.00 16.51 -5.00
N TYR A 123 -18.15 17.53 -4.92
CA TYR A 123 -17.51 18.15 -6.08
C TYR A 123 -16.37 17.30 -6.69
N ALA A 124 -15.85 16.35 -5.96
CA ALA A 124 -14.75 15.49 -6.44
C ALA A 124 -15.15 14.60 -7.62
N LYS A 125 -16.45 14.30 -7.77
CA LYS A 125 -16.97 13.54 -8.92
C LYS A 125 -16.61 14.17 -10.26
N TRP A 126 -16.49 15.50 -10.32
CA TRP A 126 -16.19 16.22 -11.55
C TRP A 126 -14.76 15.96 -12.03
N HIS A 127 -13.78 15.88 -11.11
CA HIS A 127 -12.40 15.54 -11.49
C HIS A 127 -12.34 14.22 -12.26
N TYR A 128 -12.98 13.19 -11.71
CA TYR A 128 -12.97 11.86 -12.29
C TYR A 128 -13.71 11.79 -13.63
N LYS A 129 -14.77 12.58 -13.80
CA LYS A 129 -15.51 12.67 -15.07
C LYS A 129 -14.71 13.37 -16.16
N MET A 130 -13.91 14.38 -15.82
CA MET A 130 -13.09 15.16 -16.76
C MET A 130 -11.78 14.48 -17.14
N ALA A 131 -11.23 13.61 -16.27
CA ALA A 131 -10.03 12.86 -16.56
C ALA A 131 -10.21 11.91 -17.77
N ASP A 132 -9.12 11.60 -18.47
CA ASP A 132 -9.15 10.60 -19.55
C ASP A 132 -9.33 9.19 -18.96
N LYS A 133 -8.64 8.91 -17.83
CA LYS A 133 -8.77 7.66 -17.09
C LYS A 133 -8.60 7.89 -15.59
N THR A 134 -9.25 7.07 -14.78
CA THR A 134 -9.04 7.01 -13.33
C THR A 134 -8.57 5.61 -12.98
N LEU A 135 -7.42 5.51 -12.32
CA LEU A 135 -6.90 4.26 -11.81
C LEU A 135 -7.23 4.12 -10.33
N THR A 136 -7.52 2.89 -9.93
CA THR A 136 -7.77 2.53 -8.53
C THR A 136 -6.87 1.37 -8.13
N VAL A 137 -6.47 1.33 -6.88
CA VAL A 137 -5.55 0.29 -6.38
C VAL A 137 -6.23 -1.04 -6.06
N SER A 138 -7.59 -1.06 -6.09
CA SER A 138 -8.39 -2.26 -5.80
C SER A 138 -9.78 -2.14 -6.44
N GLN A 139 -10.47 -3.29 -6.56
CA GLN A 139 -11.89 -3.33 -6.96
C GLN A 139 -12.77 -2.64 -5.91
N ALA A 140 -12.44 -2.77 -4.63
CA ALA A 140 -13.17 -2.08 -3.57
C ALA A 140 -13.16 -0.56 -3.79
N VAL A 141 -11.99 0.04 -4.06
CA VAL A 141 -11.87 1.48 -4.35
C VAL A 141 -12.58 1.83 -5.65
N ARG A 142 -12.52 0.96 -6.68
CA ARG A 142 -13.27 1.13 -7.94
C ARG A 142 -14.78 1.17 -7.69
N ASN A 143 -15.30 0.18 -6.97
CA ASN A 143 -16.73 0.07 -6.68
C ASN A 143 -17.24 1.29 -5.91
N ASN A 144 -16.43 1.82 -4.97
CA ASN A 144 -16.76 3.05 -4.25
C ASN A 144 -16.82 4.27 -5.18
N LEU A 145 -15.92 4.41 -6.16
CA LEU A 145 -16.00 5.48 -7.16
C LEU A 145 -17.25 5.35 -8.04
N LEU A 146 -17.60 4.16 -8.46
CA LEU A 146 -18.80 3.93 -9.28
C LEU A 146 -20.08 4.22 -8.48
N LYS A 147 -20.15 3.72 -7.25
CA LYS A 147 -21.35 3.80 -6.39
C LYS A 147 -21.61 5.20 -5.85
N TYR A 148 -20.58 5.84 -5.27
CA TYR A 148 -20.73 7.09 -4.52
C TYR A 148 -20.37 8.33 -5.33
N GLU A 149 -19.34 8.25 -6.17
CA GLU A 149 -18.89 9.37 -7.00
C GLU A 149 -19.53 9.36 -8.39
N LYS A 150 -20.24 8.25 -8.74
CA LYS A 150 -20.93 8.04 -10.02
C LYS A 150 -20.03 8.35 -11.23
N VAL A 151 -18.78 7.90 -11.16
CA VAL A 151 -17.83 8.00 -12.27
C VAL A 151 -18.24 7.00 -13.36
N PRO A 152 -18.24 7.36 -14.65
CA PRO A 152 -18.55 6.39 -15.70
C PRO A 152 -17.60 5.19 -15.68
N GLU A 153 -18.15 3.99 -15.73
CA GLU A 153 -17.38 2.74 -15.61
C GLU A 153 -16.21 2.64 -16.60
N LYS A 154 -16.46 3.02 -17.86
CA LYS A 154 -15.45 3.04 -18.92
C LYS A 154 -14.20 3.89 -18.60
N LYS A 155 -14.32 4.83 -17.65
CA LYS A 155 -13.23 5.70 -17.21
C LYS A 155 -12.47 5.16 -16.02
N VAL A 156 -12.97 4.15 -15.32
CA VAL A 156 -12.33 3.61 -14.11
C VAL A 156 -11.73 2.24 -14.39
N GLN A 157 -10.47 2.07 -14.03
CA GLN A 157 -9.76 0.80 -14.20
C GLN A 157 -8.93 0.48 -12.96
N VAL A 158 -8.91 -0.78 -12.55
CA VAL A 158 -8.03 -1.22 -11.47
C VAL A 158 -6.61 -1.40 -12.00
N LEU A 159 -5.67 -0.85 -11.27
CA LEU A 159 -4.24 -1.12 -11.41
C LEU A 159 -3.71 -1.46 -10.02
N TYR A 160 -3.58 -2.74 -9.75
CA TYR A 160 -2.99 -3.21 -8.49
C TYR A 160 -1.57 -2.69 -8.31
N ASN A 161 -1.16 -2.48 -7.07
CA ASN A 161 0.19 -2.07 -6.75
C ASN A 161 1.21 -3.14 -7.19
N SER A 162 2.38 -2.72 -7.62
CA SER A 162 3.50 -3.66 -7.82
C SER A 162 4.16 -3.97 -6.49
N PHE A 163 4.72 -5.18 -6.40
CA PHE A 163 5.49 -5.60 -5.25
C PHE A 163 7.00 -5.48 -5.54
N ASP A 164 7.75 -4.95 -4.57
CA ASP A 164 9.20 -4.81 -4.68
C ASP A 164 9.91 -6.01 -4.04
N PHE A 165 10.01 -7.09 -4.82
CA PHE A 165 10.61 -8.35 -4.35
C PHE A 165 12.03 -8.15 -3.79
N ASP A 166 12.83 -7.26 -4.39
CA ASP A 166 14.23 -7.10 -4.04
C ASP A 166 14.46 -6.72 -2.57
N LYS A 167 13.51 -5.98 -1.99
CA LYS A 167 13.56 -5.61 -0.56
C LYS A 167 13.33 -6.78 0.39
N PHE A 168 12.81 -7.89 -0.12
CA PHE A 168 12.38 -9.02 0.69
C PHE A 168 13.15 -10.32 0.40
N ILE A 169 14.05 -10.31 -0.60
CA ILE A 169 14.85 -11.49 -0.98
C ILE A 169 15.93 -11.80 0.05
N ASN A 170 16.57 -10.78 0.60
CA ASN A 170 17.70 -10.98 1.49
C ASN A 170 17.27 -11.68 2.78
N ASP A 171 18.03 -12.73 3.12
CA ASP A 171 17.88 -13.46 4.37
C ASP A 171 18.68 -12.75 5.47
N GLU A 172 18.12 -11.63 5.94
CA GLU A 172 18.77 -10.80 6.98
C GLU A 172 18.79 -11.52 8.33
N ASP A 173 19.88 -11.34 9.07
CA ASP A 173 19.93 -11.76 10.47
C ASP A 173 18.90 -10.97 11.30
N CYS A 174 18.12 -11.69 12.10
CA CYS A 174 17.09 -11.16 13.00
C CYS A 174 17.41 -11.39 14.47
N SER A 175 18.62 -11.81 14.80
CA SER A 175 19.06 -12.11 16.18
C SER A 175 18.93 -10.89 17.09
N ASP A 176 19.17 -9.70 16.56
CA ASP A 176 18.94 -8.42 17.24
C ASP A 176 17.48 -8.24 17.67
N ILE A 177 16.53 -8.45 16.76
CA ILE A 177 15.08 -8.33 17.03
C ILE A 177 14.64 -9.39 18.04
N ILE A 178 15.10 -10.65 17.84
CA ILE A 178 14.76 -11.75 18.75
C ILE A 178 15.21 -11.46 20.16
N LYS A 179 16.43 -10.89 20.34
CA LYS A 179 16.97 -10.52 21.64
C LYS A 179 16.25 -9.31 22.23
N GLU A 180 16.11 -8.24 21.46
CA GLU A 180 15.52 -6.96 21.92
C GLU A 180 14.08 -7.17 22.43
N TYR A 181 13.27 -7.95 21.72
CA TYR A 181 11.87 -8.17 22.07
C TYR A 181 11.63 -9.48 22.83
N SER A 182 12.68 -10.22 23.23
CA SER A 182 12.58 -11.48 23.98
C SER A 182 11.73 -12.55 23.28
N LEU A 183 11.92 -12.70 21.97
CA LEU A 183 11.13 -13.59 21.10
C LEU A 183 11.70 -15.00 20.96
N LYS A 184 12.81 -15.32 21.65
CA LYS A 184 13.43 -16.67 21.60
C LYS A 184 12.42 -17.71 22.06
N ASN A 185 12.21 -18.74 21.24
CA ASN A 185 11.25 -19.84 21.48
C ASN A 185 9.78 -19.39 21.62
N LYS A 186 9.44 -18.19 21.14
CA LYS A 186 8.05 -17.71 21.13
C LYS A 186 7.38 -18.01 19.78
N PHE A 187 6.07 -18.27 19.84
CA PHE A 187 5.21 -18.26 18.65
C PHE A 187 4.68 -16.85 18.46
N VAL A 188 5.21 -16.16 17.47
CA VAL A 188 5.00 -14.72 17.27
C VAL A 188 3.84 -14.47 16.30
N ILE A 189 2.81 -13.77 16.78
CA ILE A 189 1.73 -13.27 15.94
C ILE A 189 1.91 -11.76 15.80
N GLY A 190 2.08 -11.28 14.56
CA GLY A 190 2.43 -9.89 14.38
C GLY A 190 1.53 -9.13 13.41
N THR A 191 1.66 -7.82 13.46
CA THR A 191 1.04 -6.89 12.51
C THR A 191 2.00 -5.76 12.16
N VAL A 192 1.88 -5.24 10.93
CA VAL A 192 2.64 -4.08 10.45
C VAL A 192 1.66 -3.06 9.93
N ALA A 193 1.41 -2.01 10.69
CA ALA A 193 0.48 -0.95 10.30
C ALA A 193 0.69 0.33 11.10
N ALA A 194 0.28 1.48 10.57
CA ALA A 194 0.17 2.71 11.36
C ALA A 194 -0.84 2.52 12.50
N ILE A 195 -0.52 3.04 13.68
CA ILE A 195 -1.37 2.96 14.87
C ILE A 195 -2.14 4.28 15.00
N VAL A 196 -3.21 4.42 14.23
CA VAL A 196 -3.94 5.71 14.10
C VAL A 196 -4.85 5.97 15.30
N SER A 197 -5.53 4.92 15.77
CA SER A 197 -6.49 4.96 16.87
C SER A 197 -6.58 3.59 17.52
N LEU A 198 -7.45 3.43 18.52
CA LEU A 198 -7.67 2.13 19.13
C LEU A 198 -8.21 1.11 18.12
N GLU A 199 -9.24 1.43 17.34
CA GLU A 199 -9.84 0.49 16.37
C GLU A 199 -9.09 0.45 15.01
N GLY A 200 -8.70 1.56 14.47
CA GLY A 200 -8.15 1.83 13.13
C GLY A 200 -7.72 0.64 12.29
N LYS A 201 -6.56 0.10 12.57
CA LYS A 201 -6.00 -1.08 11.89
C LYS A 201 -6.17 -2.38 12.68
N GLY A 202 -7.00 -2.36 13.72
CA GLY A 202 -7.44 -3.54 14.47
C GLY A 202 -6.40 -4.15 15.41
N GLN A 203 -5.35 -3.42 15.78
CA GLN A 203 -4.34 -3.90 16.73
C GLN A 203 -4.96 -4.34 18.06
N GLN A 204 -6.00 -3.66 18.53
CA GLN A 204 -6.73 -4.05 19.75
C GLN A 204 -7.29 -5.47 19.69
N TYR A 205 -7.80 -5.91 18.53
CA TYR A 205 -8.35 -7.27 18.39
C TYR A 205 -7.24 -8.33 18.42
N LEU A 206 -6.05 -7.99 17.93
CA LEU A 206 -4.87 -8.84 18.07
C LEU A 206 -4.45 -8.97 19.55
N ILE A 207 -4.41 -7.86 20.27
CA ILE A 207 -4.08 -7.82 21.72
C ILE A 207 -5.09 -8.65 22.52
N GLU A 208 -6.39 -8.47 22.24
CA GLU A 208 -7.47 -9.25 22.89
C GLU A 208 -7.37 -10.74 22.58
N ALA A 209 -7.13 -11.12 21.31
CA ALA A 209 -6.98 -12.52 20.94
C ALA A 209 -5.78 -13.17 21.66
N ILE A 210 -4.64 -12.49 21.74
CA ILE A 210 -3.46 -12.98 22.45
C ILE A 210 -3.75 -13.11 23.96
N SER A 211 -4.46 -12.15 24.55
CA SER A 211 -4.87 -12.22 25.97
C SER A 211 -5.69 -13.47 26.26
N ARG A 212 -6.63 -13.81 25.39
CA ARG A 212 -7.49 -15.00 25.56
C ARG A 212 -6.76 -16.32 25.26
N LEU A 213 -5.72 -16.28 24.41
CA LEU A 213 -4.95 -17.45 24.00
C LEU A 213 -3.77 -17.76 24.94
N ARG A 214 -3.27 -16.81 25.74
CA ARG A 214 -2.02 -16.97 26.52
C ARG A 214 -2.00 -18.17 27.47
N ASN A 215 -3.13 -18.49 28.07
CA ASN A 215 -3.22 -19.63 29.01
C ASN A 215 -3.13 -20.98 28.27
N LYS A 216 -3.71 -21.07 27.07
CA LYS A 216 -3.68 -22.27 26.24
C LYS A 216 -2.34 -22.44 25.49
N TYR A 217 -1.71 -21.31 25.14
CA TYR A 217 -0.45 -21.26 24.41
C TYR A 217 0.59 -20.37 25.14
N PRO A 218 1.26 -20.88 26.20
CA PRO A 218 2.14 -20.05 27.05
C PRO A 218 3.32 -19.40 26.32
N ASN A 219 3.70 -19.95 25.17
CA ASN A 219 4.80 -19.44 24.36
C ASN A 219 4.35 -18.39 23.30
N ILE A 220 3.08 -17.97 23.30
CA ILE A 220 2.59 -16.96 22.38
C ILE A 220 3.18 -15.58 22.70
N ALA A 221 3.45 -14.79 21.67
CA ALA A 221 3.84 -13.38 21.79
C ALA A 221 3.22 -12.55 20.68
N GLY A 222 2.93 -11.30 20.96
CA GLY A 222 2.47 -10.32 20.00
C GLY A 222 3.57 -9.35 19.57
N LEU A 223 3.67 -9.05 18.27
CA LEU A 223 4.62 -8.08 17.72
C LEU A 223 3.89 -7.04 16.89
N ILE A 224 3.78 -5.81 17.40
CA ILE A 224 3.09 -4.69 16.74
C ILE A 224 4.13 -3.73 16.19
N VAL A 225 4.30 -3.78 14.86
CA VAL A 225 5.28 -2.96 14.13
C VAL A 225 4.57 -1.75 13.54
N GLY A 226 4.96 -0.56 13.98
CA GLY A 226 4.38 0.70 13.52
C GLY A 226 4.29 1.73 14.64
N ASP A 227 3.93 2.94 14.25
CA ASP A 227 3.79 4.07 15.17
C ASP A 227 2.56 4.91 14.82
N GLY A 228 2.20 5.84 15.68
CA GLY A 228 1.11 6.78 15.45
C GLY A 228 0.41 7.20 16.73
N ALA A 229 -0.55 8.10 16.60
CA ALA A 229 -1.25 8.73 17.72
C ALA A 229 -2.00 7.74 18.65
N GLY A 230 -2.38 6.58 18.12
CA GLY A 230 -3.07 5.54 18.90
C GLY A 230 -2.16 4.60 19.71
N LYS A 231 -0.82 4.74 19.61
CA LYS A 231 0.11 3.78 20.24
C LYS A 231 -0.05 3.70 21.77
N VAL A 232 -0.14 4.83 22.44
CA VAL A 232 -0.34 4.87 23.89
C VAL A 232 -1.62 4.16 24.30
N LEU A 233 -2.72 4.40 23.58
CA LEU A 233 -3.99 3.73 23.84
C LEU A 233 -3.91 2.20 23.69
N GLN A 234 -3.14 1.71 22.71
CA GLN A 234 -2.92 0.28 22.52
C GLN A 234 -2.07 -0.33 23.64
N GLN A 235 -1.05 0.40 24.10
CA GLN A 235 -0.22 -0.03 25.23
C GLN A 235 -1.01 -0.09 26.55
N GLU A 236 -1.83 0.92 26.81
CA GLU A 236 -2.74 0.94 27.96
C GLU A 236 -3.76 -0.21 27.89
N TYR A 237 -4.26 -0.51 26.69
CA TYR A 237 -5.19 -1.63 26.47
C TYR A 237 -4.51 -2.99 26.74
N ALA A 238 -3.26 -3.18 26.29
CA ALA A 238 -2.48 -4.38 26.59
C ALA A 238 -2.26 -4.54 28.10
N LYS A 239 -1.92 -3.46 28.80
CA LYS A 239 -1.75 -3.44 30.26
C LYS A 239 -3.08 -3.77 30.99
N LYS A 240 -4.19 -3.18 30.54
CA LYS A 240 -5.53 -3.47 31.10
C LYS A 240 -5.89 -4.95 31.00
N LEU A 241 -5.48 -5.62 29.91
CA LEU A 241 -5.71 -7.05 29.71
C LEU A 241 -4.61 -7.94 30.33
N GLY A 242 -3.60 -7.36 31.00
CA GLY A 242 -2.51 -8.09 31.63
C GLY A 242 -1.61 -8.85 30.68
N VAL A 243 -1.36 -8.32 29.46
CA VAL A 243 -0.53 -8.95 28.40
C VAL A 243 0.59 -8.04 27.86
N ASP A 244 0.88 -6.96 28.55
CA ASP A 244 1.95 -6.03 28.20
C ASP A 244 3.35 -6.66 28.29
N ASP A 245 3.50 -7.73 29.07
CA ASP A 245 4.69 -8.56 29.15
C ASP A 245 4.99 -9.32 27.86
N ILE A 246 3.97 -9.74 27.12
CA ILE A 246 4.08 -10.56 25.90
C ILE A 246 3.73 -9.80 24.61
N ILE A 247 3.15 -8.59 24.69
CA ILE A 247 2.91 -7.73 23.53
C ILE A 247 4.06 -6.72 23.39
N LYS A 248 4.72 -6.72 22.22
CA LYS A 248 5.86 -5.85 21.94
C LYS A 248 5.51 -4.81 20.87
N PHE A 249 5.77 -3.54 21.18
CA PHE A 249 5.55 -2.39 20.28
C PHE A 249 6.90 -1.86 19.81
N THR A 250 7.19 -2.00 18.53
CA THR A 250 8.51 -1.65 17.98
C THR A 250 8.66 -0.19 17.57
N GLY A 251 7.54 0.56 17.48
CA GLY A 251 7.54 1.87 16.81
C GLY A 251 7.66 1.74 15.29
N TYR A 252 7.91 2.87 14.63
CA TYR A 252 8.13 2.90 13.18
C TYR A 252 9.43 2.17 12.80
N GLN A 253 9.34 1.29 11.82
CA GLN A 253 10.47 0.56 11.29
C GLN A 253 10.59 0.78 9.78
N SER A 254 11.80 1.14 9.34
CA SER A 254 12.08 1.34 7.91
C SER A 254 12.27 0.01 7.17
N ASN A 255 12.86 -0.99 7.83
CA ASN A 255 13.07 -2.33 7.30
C ASN A 255 12.07 -3.33 7.90
N VAL A 256 10.87 -3.34 7.34
CA VAL A 256 9.78 -4.24 7.75
C VAL A 256 10.10 -5.70 7.51
N SER A 257 10.95 -6.01 6.51
CA SER A 257 11.32 -7.38 6.14
C SER A 257 11.91 -8.19 7.31
N LYS A 258 12.77 -7.59 8.12
CA LYS A 258 13.34 -8.22 9.33
C LYS A 258 12.29 -8.59 10.36
N TYR A 259 11.33 -7.69 10.59
CA TYR A 259 10.26 -7.90 11.57
C TYR A 259 9.25 -8.97 11.08
N LEU A 260 8.93 -8.99 9.80
CA LEU A 260 8.11 -10.06 9.25
C LEU A 260 8.78 -11.42 9.43
N LYS A 261 10.09 -11.55 9.21
CA LYS A 261 10.81 -12.81 9.31
C LYS A 261 10.67 -13.51 10.68
N VAL A 262 10.49 -12.76 11.75
CA VAL A 262 10.31 -13.34 13.10
C VAL A 262 8.87 -13.69 13.44
N MET A 263 7.90 -13.44 12.54
CA MET A 263 6.50 -13.74 12.74
C MET A 263 6.14 -15.16 12.23
N ASN A 264 5.34 -15.88 13.01
CA ASN A 264 4.75 -17.16 12.61
C ASN A 264 3.37 -16.99 11.96
N ILE A 265 2.64 -15.92 12.34
CA ILE A 265 1.38 -15.49 11.72
C ILE A 265 1.43 -13.98 11.55
N PHE A 266 1.01 -13.50 10.41
CA PHE A 266 0.78 -12.09 10.15
C PHE A 266 -0.72 -11.76 10.13
N CYS A 267 -1.10 -10.67 10.80
CA CYS A 267 -2.49 -10.22 10.88
C CYS A 267 -2.63 -8.77 10.38
N LEU A 268 -3.52 -8.52 9.41
CA LEU A 268 -3.96 -7.18 9.04
C LEU A 268 -5.46 -7.06 9.29
N LEU A 269 -5.83 -6.46 10.42
CA LEU A 269 -7.17 -6.50 10.99
C LEU A 269 -7.94 -5.18 10.80
N SER A 270 -7.73 -4.47 9.71
CA SER A 270 -8.38 -3.18 9.44
C SER A 270 -9.89 -3.23 9.69
N CYS A 271 -10.43 -2.19 10.38
CA CYS A 271 -11.83 -2.15 10.80
C CYS A 271 -12.71 -1.20 9.98
N GLY A 272 -12.11 -0.26 9.28
CA GLY A 272 -12.84 0.79 8.54
C GLY A 272 -12.49 0.82 7.07
N THR A 273 -11.37 1.39 6.72
CA THR A 273 -10.96 1.57 5.32
C THR A 273 -9.57 0.98 5.06
N GLU A 274 -9.45 0.27 3.95
CA GLU A 274 -8.17 -0.21 3.45
C GLU A 274 -8.11 -0.06 1.92
N GLY A 275 -7.10 0.62 1.43
CA GLY A 275 -6.95 0.81 -0.01
C GLY A 275 -6.66 -0.50 -0.74
N PHE A 276 -5.66 -1.26 -0.24
CA PHE A 276 -5.28 -2.52 -0.85
C PHE A 276 -4.68 -3.54 0.13
N GLY A 277 -3.94 -3.11 1.18
CA GLY A 277 -3.31 -4.03 2.12
C GLY A 277 -1.97 -4.60 1.63
N ASN A 278 -1.07 -3.76 1.12
CA ASN A 278 0.24 -4.19 0.58
C ASN A 278 1.02 -5.10 1.53
N VAL A 279 0.92 -4.88 2.83
CA VAL A 279 1.64 -5.67 3.84
C VAL A 279 1.20 -7.15 3.89
N ASN A 280 -0.01 -7.48 3.42
CA ASN A 280 -0.43 -8.87 3.23
C ASN A 280 0.43 -9.55 2.15
N LEU A 281 0.77 -8.82 1.08
CA LEU A 281 1.66 -9.34 0.03
C LEU A 281 3.09 -9.52 0.55
N GLU A 282 3.56 -8.59 1.39
CA GLU A 282 4.87 -8.64 2.02
C GLU A 282 5.02 -9.88 2.91
N ALA A 283 4.02 -10.17 3.73
CA ALA A 283 3.97 -11.35 4.58
C ALA A 283 3.89 -12.65 3.77
N GLN A 284 3.00 -12.72 2.78
CA GLN A 284 2.89 -13.89 1.90
C GLN A 284 4.19 -14.16 1.12
N PHE A 285 4.87 -13.10 0.66
CA PHE A 285 6.15 -13.26 -0.03
C PHE A 285 7.22 -13.89 0.88
N LYS A 286 7.23 -13.55 2.17
CA LYS A 286 8.09 -14.17 3.21
C LYS A 286 7.59 -15.55 3.65
N LYS A 287 6.58 -16.11 3.00
CA LYS A 287 5.97 -17.41 3.35
C LYS A 287 5.42 -17.43 4.78
N ILE A 288 4.75 -16.36 5.19
CA ILE A 288 4.08 -16.25 6.49
C ILE A 288 2.58 -16.41 6.27
N PRO A 289 1.90 -17.31 6.99
CA PRO A 289 0.45 -17.41 6.98
C PRO A 289 -0.20 -16.06 7.32
N VAL A 290 -1.20 -15.65 6.54
CA VAL A 290 -1.87 -14.36 6.67
C VAL A 290 -3.30 -14.53 7.13
N ILE A 291 -3.69 -13.75 8.15
CA ILE A 291 -5.09 -13.54 8.53
C ILE A 291 -5.42 -12.08 8.23
N THR A 292 -6.47 -11.82 7.48
CA THR A 292 -6.88 -10.45 7.18
C THR A 292 -8.40 -10.29 7.24
N THR A 293 -8.85 -9.04 7.35
CA THR A 293 -10.28 -8.73 7.44
C THR A 293 -10.91 -8.45 6.09
N ASN A 294 -12.22 -8.73 5.96
CA ASN A 294 -13.06 -8.39 4.80
C ASN A 294 -13.35 -6.87 4.76
N VAL A 295 -12.29 -6.07 4.57
CA VAL A 295 -12.36 -4.60 4.55
C VAL A 295 -11.59 -4.06 3.35
N GLY A 296 -12.24 -3.20 2.56
CA GLY A 296 -11.63 -2.53 1.41
C GLY A 296 -10.95 -3.49 0.44
N GLY A 297 -9.70 -3.23 0.10
CA GLY A 297 -8.91 -4.07 -0.81
C GLY A 297 -8.25 -5.30 -0.17
N ASN A 298 -8.37 -5.54 1.14
CA ASN A 298 -7.77 -6.71 1.79
C ASN A 298 -8.16 -8.05 1.16
N PRO A 299 -9.45 -8.31 0.83
CA PRO A 299 -9.85 -9.59 0.21
C PRO A 299 -9.15 -9.87 -1.13
N GLU A 300 -8.72 -8.82 -1.81
CA GLU A 300 -8.06 -8.93 -3.12
C GLU A 300 -6.57 -9.34 -3.01
N THR A 301 -6.03 -9.31 -1.80
CA THR A 301 -4.62 -9.67 -1.51
C THR A 301 -4.43 -11.13 -1.14
N ILE A 302 -5.50 -11.91 -0.97
CA ILE A 302 -5.47 -13.33 -0.63
C ILE A 302 -6.50 -14.12 -1.44
N ILE A 303 -6.36 -15.44 -1.43
CA ILE A 303 -7.41 -16.41 -1.77
C ILE A 303 -7.79 -17.08 -0.44
N ASP A 304 -9.02 -16.83 0.03
CA ASP A 304 -9.48 -17.32 1.33
C ASP A 304 -9.35 -18.85 1.44
N GLY A 305 -8.85 -19.30 2.60
CA GLY A 305 -8.57 -20.71 2.89
C GLY A 305 -7.38 -21.31 2.15
N LYS A 306 -6.79 -20.61 1.16
CA LYS A 306 -5.67 -21.12 0.34
C LYS A 306 -4.38 -20.34 0.53
N THR A 307 -4.40 -19.01 0.44
CA THR A 307 -3.22 -18.16 0.59
C THR A 307 -3.27 -17.28 1.83
N GLY A 308 -4.38 -17.30 2.54
CA GLY A 308 -4.64 -16.59 3.78
C GLY A 308 -6.01 -16.96 4.31
N ILE A 309 -6.39 -16.45 5.48
CA ILE A 309 -7.72 -16.59 6.06
C ILE A 309 -8.39 -15.22 6.11
N LEU A 310 -9.59 -15.14 5.54
CA LEU A 310 -10.44 -13.94 5.58
C LEU A 310 -11.42 -14.04 6.73
N ILE A 311 -11.45 -12.99 7.55
CA ILE A 311 -12.39 -12.91 8.69
C ILE A 311 -13.20 -11.61 8.62
N GLU A 312 -14.35 -11.57 9.30
CA GLU A 312 -15.09 -10.33 9.48
C GLU A 312 -14.35 -9.37 10.42
N PRO A 313 -14.37 -8.06 10.16
CA PRO A 313 -13.75 -7.07 11.03
C PRO A 313 -14.45 -7.04 12.40
N ARG A 314 -13.72 -6.63 13.44
CA ARG A 314 -14.22 -6.54 14.84
C ARG A 314 -14.69 -7.87 15.42
N ASN A 315 -14.14 -8.98 14.96
CA ASN A 315 -14.54 -10.32 15.41
C ASN A 315 -13.35 -11.08 16.01
N THR A 316 -13.11 -10.90 17.29
CA THR A 316 -12.02 -11.55 18.02
C THR A 316 -12.19 -13.08 18.07
N ASP A 317 -13.41 -13.61 18.12
CA ASP A 317 -13.64 -15.05 18.15
C ASP A 317 -13.24 -15.73 16.85
N LYS A 318 -13.56 -15.11 15.70
CA LYS A 318 -13.11 -15.59 14.39
C LYS A 318 -11.60 -15.48 14.25
N LEU A 319 -10.99 -14.41 14.78
CA LEU A 319 -9.54 -14.27 14.79
C LEU A 319 -8.88 -15.38 15.62
N ILE A 320 -9.37 -15.67 16.81
CA ILE A 320 -8.89 -16.78 17.66
C ILE A 320 -8.99 -18.10 16.91
N SER A 321 -10.16 -18.41 16.35
CA SER A 321 -10.37 -19.65 15.59
C SER A 321 -9.41 -19.78 14.41
N ALA A 322 -9.13 -18.69 13.69
CA ALA A 322 -8.17 -18.68 12.59
C ALA A 322 -6.73 -18.89 13.08
N ILE A 323 -6.33 -18.27 14.18
CA ILE A 323 -5.02 -18.46 14.82
C ILE A 323 -4.86 -19.91 15.24
N GLU A 324 -5.83 -20.47 15.95
CA GLU A 324 -5.81 -21.85 16.42
C GLU A 324 -5.71 -22.86 15.27
N LYS A 325 -6.45 -22.62 14.19
CA LYS A 325 -6.38 -23.47 12.98
C LYS A 325 -4.96 -23.52 12.39
N ILE A 326 -4.24 -22.38 12.40
CA ILE A 326 -2.85 -22.32 11.90
C ILE A 326 -1.89 -22.98 12.90
N ILE A 327 -2.06 -22.77 14.21
CA ILE A 327 -1.20 -23.37 15.25
C ILE A 327 -1.34 -24.89 15.27
N SER A 328 -2.58 -25.38 15.23
CA SER A 328 -2.89 -26.80 15.38
C SER A 328 -2.61 -27.65 14.13
N ASN A 329 -2.53 -27.03 12.94
CA ASN A 329 -2.33 -27.73 11.68
C ASN A 329 -1.12 -27.16 10.90
N LYS A 330 0.05 -27.72 11.17
CA LYS A 330 1.32 -27.28 10.58
C LYS A 330 1.35 -27.47 9.06
N ASP A 331 0.74 -28.55 8.54
CA ASP A 331 0.69 -28.80 7.10
C ASP A 331 -0.15 -27.75 6.39
N PHE A 332 -1.33 -27.43 6.94
CA PHE A 332 -2.18 -26.35 6.45
C PHE A 332 -1.44 -25.00 6.46
N ALA A 333 -0.76 -24.66 7.55
CA ALA A 333 0.03 -23.43 7.66
C ALA A 333 1.14 -23.37 6.60
N THR A 334 1.87 -24.46 6.42
CA THR A 334 2.95 -24.57 5.43
C THR A 334 2.43 -24.45 4.01
N GLN A 335 1.36 -25.16 3.66
CA GLN A 335 0.75 -25.07 2.33
C GLN A 335 0.20 -23.68 2.05
N MET A 336 -0.45 -23.04 3.02
CA MET A 336 -0.92 -21.64 2.90
C MET A 336 0.24 -20.69 2.61
N ALA A 337 1.35 -20.81 3.33
CA ALA A 337 2.54 -20.00 3.15
C ALA A 337 3.18 -20.16 1.75
N ILE A 338 3.28 -21.41 1.26
CA ILE A 338 3.79 -21.74 -0.09
C ILE A 338 2.85 -21.16 -1.17
N CYS A 339 1.55 -21.41 -1.04
CA CYS A 339 0.54 -20.91 -1.97
C CYS A 339 0.52 -19.36 -1.98
N GLY A 340 0.64 -18.72 -0.82
CA GLY A 340 0.71 -17.27 -0.70
C GLY A 340 1.93 -16.69 -1.42
N ASN A 341 3.11 -17.26 -1.23
CA ASN A 341 4.32 -16.81 -1.91
C ASN A 341 4.19 -16.93 -3.45
N LYS A 342 3.65 -18.06 -3.94
CA LYS A 342 3.40 -18.28 -5.36
C LYS A 342 2.41 -17.25 -5.91
N PHE A 343 1.28 -17.05 -5.21
CA PHE A 343 0.24 -16.11 -5.60
C PHE A 343 0.79 -14.68 -5.76
N VAL A 344 1.61 -14.20 -4.82
CA VAL A 344 2.20 -12.86 -4.89
C VAL A 344 3.15 -12.74 -6.09
N LYS A 345 4.02 -13.72 -6.31
CA LYS A 345 4.97 -13.72 -7.44
C LYS A 345 4.27 -13.69 -8.79
N GLU A 346 3.19 -14.46 -8.95
CA GLU A 346 2.45 -14.56 -10.20
C GLU A 346 1.57 -13.36 -10.49
N ASN A 347 1.01 -12.70 -9.44
CA ASN A 347 -0.01 -11.67 -9.64
C ASN A 347 0.47 -10.26 -9.44
N PHE A 348 1.57 -10.01 -8.71
CA PHE A 348 2.02 -8.68 -8.34
C PHE A 348 3.47 -8.39 -8.75
N SER A 349 3.98 -9.10 -9.77
CA SER A 349 5.34 -8.87 -10.28
C SER A 349 5.50 -7.50 -10.91
N LYS A 350 6.74 -6.98 -10.90
CA LYS A 350 7.12 -5.72 -11.54
C LYS A 350 6.77 -5.73 -13.03
N GLN A 351 7.05 -6.83 -13.73
CA GLN A 351 6.76 -6.97 -15.16
C GLN A 351 5.25 -6.90 -15.44
N LYS A 352 4.44 -7.70 -14.73
CA LYS A 352 2.97 -7.68 -14.88
C LYS A 352 2.37 -6.29 -14.61
N PHE A 353 2.92 -5.57 -13.65
CA PHE A 353 2.53 -4.18 -13.39
C PHE A 353 2.85 -3.27 -14.56
N VAL A 354 4.08 -3.35 -15.11
CA VAL A 354 4.51 -2.51 -16.25
C VAL A 354 3.69 -2.84 -17.50
N ASP A 355 3.43 -4.11 -17.78
CA ASP A 355 2.59 -4.51 -18.91
C ASP A 355 1.17 -3.92 -18.79
N ASN A 356 0.58 -3.97 -17.59
CA ASN A 356 -0.76 -3.45 -17.34
C ASN A 356 -0.82 -1.92 -17.48
N ILE A 357 0.13 -1.19 -16.88
CA ILE A 357 0.12 0.27 -16.96
C ILE A 357 0.44 0.76 -18.36
N THR A 358 1.33 0.06 -19.09
CA THR A 358 1.64 0.33 -20.50
C THR A 358 0.40 0.22 -21.38
N LYS A 359 -0.36 -0.89 -21.28
CA LYS A 359 -1.64 -1.05 -21.98
C LYS A 359 -2.64 0.07 -21.69
N ILE A 360 -2.68 0.54 -20.44
CA ILE A 360 -3.54 1.66 -20.05
C ILE A 360 -3.09 2.95 -20.74
N TYR A 361 -1.79 3.25 -20.74
CA TYR A 361 -1.25 4.43 -21.38
C TYR A 361 -1.46 4.43 -22.90
N GLU A 362 -1.25 3.29 -23.54
CA GLU A 362 -1.51 3.10 -24.97
C GLU A 362 -3.01 3.34 -25.29
N SER A 363 -3.90 2.76 -24.49
CA SER A 363 -5.35 2.88 -24.72
C SER A 363 -5.89 4.31 -24.67
N ILE A 364 -5.24 5.22 -23.91
CA ILE A 364 -5.66 6.63 -23.83
C ILE A 364 -4.98 7.52 -24.86
N LEU A 365 -3.85 7.07 -25.43
CA LEU A 365 -3.12 7.78 -26.49
C LEU A 365 -3.58 7.33 -27.88
N ASN A 366 -4.34 6.24 -28.00
CA ASN A 366 -4.74 5.58 -29.23
C ASN A 366 -3.52 5.13 -30.09
N VAL A 367 -2.51 4.55 -29.42
CA VAL A 367 -1.28 4.04 -30.02
C VAL A 367 -1.02 2.60 -29.60
#